data_756d01a929b2bde7219f4701862f42d6
#
_entry.id   756d01a929b2bde7219f4701862f42d6
#
_cell.length_a   1.000
_cell.length_b   1.000
_cell.length_c   1.000
_cell.angle_alpha   90.00
_cell.angle_beta   90.00
_cell.angle_gamma   90.00
#
_symmetry.space_group_name_H-M   'P 1'
#
loop_
_entity.id
_entity.type
_entity.pdbx_description
1 polymer ?
#
loop_
_entity_poly.entity_id
_entity_poly.type
_entity_poly.pdbx_seq_one_letter_code
_entity_poly.pdbx_strand_id
1 'polypeptide(L)'
;DYLLELFHGPTAAFKDLALQALPRLMALARERVAPGTRAVVLAATSGDTGSAAMRGFRNLPGFRVLAYYPGRGISAVQEAQMTTMAGDNLEAVAVDGNFDDAQAGVKAAFARARGGLPPGVLLSSANSINIGRLVPQIVYYVHALRALRRRGALPPDAEADFAVPTGNFGDILAGYLAKAMGLPVGRLLCASNRNRVLADFLETGVYDRRR
;
A
#
# COMPACT_ATOMS: atom_id res chain seq x y z
N ASP A 1 -15.24 17.08 15.07
CA ASP A 1 -14.20 16.19 14.55
C ASP A 1 -14.75 14.78 14.46
N TYR A 2 -14.26 14.01 13.47
CA TYR A 2 -14.68 12.63 13.21
C TYR A 2 -13.46 11.76 12.95
N LEU A 3 -13.55 10.48 13.30
CA LEU A 3 -12.53 9.47 13.06
C LEU A 3 -13.05 8.49 12.01
N LEU A 4 -12.30 8.33 10.91
CA LEU A 4 -12.52 7.27 9.93
C LEU A 4 -11.67 6.07 10.28
N GLU A 5 -12.32 5.02 10.76
CA GLU A 5 -11.65 3.77 11.12
C GLU A 5 -11.43 2.89 9.88
N LEU A 6 -10.18 2.60 9.56
CA LEU A 6 -9.78 1.82 8.38
C LEU A 6 -9.17 0.44 8.73
N PHE A 7 -9.33 -0.01 9.98
CA PHE A 7 -8.74 -1.26 10.48
C PHE A 7 -9.71 -2.45 10.50
N HIS A 8 -10.90 -2.33 9.92
CA HIS A 8 -11.91 -3.40 9.90
C HIS A 8 -11.68 -4.46 8.81
N GLY A 9 -10.53 -4.42 8.15
CA GLY A 9 -10.13 -5.42 7.15
C GLY A 9 -9.48 -6.67 7.76
N PRO A 10 -9.17 -7.67 6.92
CA PRO A 10 -8.70 -9.00 7.38
C PRO A 10 -7.32 -9.00 8.05
N THR A 11 -6.52 -7.96 7.90
CA THR A 11 -5.22 -7.81 8.58
C THR A 11 -5.15 -6.59 9.50
N ALA A 12 -6.31 -5.98 9.77
CA ALA A 12 -6.46 -4.79 10.62
C ALA A 12 -5.60 -3.60 10.16
N ALA A 13 -5.39 -3.46 8.86
CA ALA A 13 -4.64 -2.37 8.25
C ALA A 13 -5.48 -1.63 7.21
N PHE A 14 -5.31 -0.29 7.13
CA PHE A 14 -5.98 0.52 6.09
C PHE A 14 -5.66 0.04 4.66
N LYS A 15 -4.53 -0.64 4.50
CA LYS A 15 -4.05 -1.22 3.24
C LYS A 15 -4.94 -2.35 2.70
N ASP A 16 -5.75 -2.95 3.56
CA ASP A 16 -6.58 -4.10 3.21
C ASP A 16 -7.56 -3.81 2.07
N LEU A 17 -8.17 -2.63 2.04
CA LEU A 17 -9.10 -2.30 0.96
C LEU A 17 -8.42 -2.38 -0.41
N ALA A 18 -7.29 -1.70 -0.55
CA ALA A 18 -6.55 -1.72 -1.81
C ALA A 18 -5.98 -3.10 -2.12
N LEU A 19 -5.48 -3.83 -1.12
CA LEU A 19 -4.86 -5.14 -1.31
C LEU A 19 -5.85 -6.30 -1.41
N GLN A 20 -7.14 -6.07 -1.21
CA GLN A 20 -8.20 -6.99 -1.62
C GLN A 20 -8.65 -6.74 -3.07
N ALA A 21 -8.66 -5.49 -3.51
CA ALA A 21 -9.05 -5.11 -4.88
C ALA A 21 -7.95 -5.39 -5.91
N LEU A 22 -6.71 -4.96 -5.63
CA LEU A 22 -5.57 -5.07 -6.53
C LEU A 22 -5.32 -6.49 -7.08
N PRO A 23 -5.32 -7.57 -6.26
CA PRO A 23 -5.09 -8.92 -6.76
C PRO A 23 -6.12 -9.33 -7.81
N ARG A 24 -7.38 -8.95 -7.63
CA ARG A 24 -8.48 -9.26 -8.55
C ARG A 24 -8.31 -8.54 -9.88
N LEU A 25 -7.98 -7.24 -9.82
CA LEU A 25 -7.69 -6.45 -11.02
C LEU A 25 -6.46 -6.97 -11.76
N MET A 26 -5.41 -7.34 -11.05
CA MET A 26 -4.20 -7.92 -11.64
C MET A 26 -4.47 -9.29 -12.28
N ALA A 27 -5.30 -10.13 -11.69
CA ALA A 27 -5.67 -11.41 -12.27
C ALA A 27 -6.38 -11.21 -13.62
N LEU A 28 -7.39 -10.34 -13.67
CA LEU A 28 -8.10 -10.01 -14.90
C LEU A 28 -7.19 -9.39 -15.96
N ALA A 29 -6.31 -8.47 -15.55
CA ALA A 29 -5.36 -7.85 -16.47
C ALA A 29 -4.37 -8.87 -17.03
N ARG A 30 -3.82 -9.75 -16.20
CA ARG A 30 -2.89 -10.80 -16.61
C ARG A 30 -3.52 -11.74 -17.65
N GLU A 31 -4.74 -12.18 -17.44
CA GLU A 31 -5.44 -13.05 -18.38
C GLU A 31 -5.64 -12.41 -19.75
N ARG A 32 -5.84 -11.08 -19.78
CA ARG A 32 -6.05 -10.34 -21.04
C ARG A 32 -4.76 -9.95 -21.75
N VAL A 33 -3.74 -9.52 -20.99
CA VAL A 33 -2.54 -8.89 -21.52
C VAL A 33 -1.38 -9.89 -21.68
N ALA A 34 -1.32 -10.89 -20.80
CA ALA A 34 -0.24 -11.87 -20.75
C ALA A 34 -0.76 -13.26 -20.32
N PRO A 35 -1.65 -13.88 -21.12
CA PRO A 35 -2.22 -15.18 -20.81
C PRO A 35 -1.13 -16.25 -20.66
N GLY A 36 -1.34 -17.20 -19.75
CA GLY A 36 -0.38 -18.28 -19.50
C GLY A 36 0.84 -17.88 -18.68
N THR A 37 1.03 -16.59 -18.36
CA THR A 37 2.17 -16.15 -17.53
C THR A 37 1.92 -16.34 -16.04
N ARG A 38 3.00 -16.29 -15.25
CA ARG A 38 2.99 -16.31 -13.78
C ARG A 38 3.55 -14.98 -13.27
N ALA A 39 2.85 -14.34 -12.35
CA ALA A 39 3.28 -13.09 -11.73
C ALA A 39 3.91 -13.36 -10.35
N VAL A 40 5.11 -12.85 -10.13
CA VAL A 40 5.77 -12.80 -8.83
C VAL A 40 5.61 -11.40 -8.27
N VAL A 41 4.95 -11.30 -7.11
CA VAL A 41 4.67 -10.03 -6.43
C VAL A 41 5.66 -9.88 -5.28
N LEU A 42 6.53 -8.88 -5.37
CA LEU A 42 7.48 -8.55 -4.32
C LEU A 42 6.89 -7.46 -3.42
N ALA A 43 7.03 -7.63 -2.12
CA ALA A 43 6.67 -6.63 -1.13
C ALA A 43 7.81 -6.45 -0.12
N ALA A 44 8.41 -5.27 -0.05
CA ALA A 44 9.20 -4.87 1.10
C ALA A 44 8.26 -4.27 2.14
N THR A 45 8.34 -4.73 3.38
CA THR A 45 7.40 -4.33 4.41
C THR A 45 8.06 -4.12 5.77
N SER A 46 7.54 -3.16 6.52
CA SER A 46 7.79 -3.03 7.96
C SER A 46 6.67 -3.67 8.81
N GLY A 47 5.77 -4.44 8.17
CA GLY A 47 4.67 -5.15 8.80
C GLY A 47 3.41 -5.20 7.94
N ASP A 48 2.56 -4.19 7.99
CA ASP A 48 1.19 -4.18 7.44
C ASP A 48 1.09 -4.46 5.93
N THR A 49 2.04 -3.97 5.12
CA THR A 49 1.99 -4.20 3.67
C THR A 49 2.19 -5.67 3.32
N GLY A 50 3.08 -6.35 4.05
CA GLY A 50 3.35 -7.77 3.83
C GLY A 50 2.12 -8.62 4.14
N SER A 51 1.58 -8.50 5.33
CA SER A 51 0.39 -9.26 5.75
C SER A 51 -0.81 -9.00 4.85
N ALA A 52 -1.09 -7.74 4.52
CA ALA A 52 -2.21 -7.38 3.66
C ALA A 52 -2.02 -7.87 2.21
N ALA A 53 -0.79 -7.81 1.65
CA ALA A 53 -0.48 -8.34 0.33
C ALA A 53 -0.62 -9.86 0.30
N MET A 54 -0.01 -10.56 1.25
CA MET A 54 -0.12 -12.01 1.36
C MET A 54 -1.59 -12.43 1.48
N ARG A 55 -2.38 -11.76 2.32
CA ARG A 55 -3.80 -12.03 2.47
C ARG A 55 -4.59 -11.84 1.18
N GLY A 56 -4.33 -10.77 0.45
CA GLY A 56 -5.03 -10.43 -0.79
C GLY A 56 -4.74 -11.37 -1.94
N PHE A 57 -3.50 -11.82 -2.08
CA PHE A 57 -3.06 -12.76 -3.13
C PHE A 57 -3.12 -14.23 -2.73
N ARG A 58 -3.54 -14.54 -1.51
CA ARG A 58 -3.58 -15.89 -0.99
C ARG A 58 -4.34 -16.84 -1.93
N ASN A 59 -3.67 -17.94 -2.32
CA ASN A 59 -4.19 -18.98 -3.19
C ASN A 59 -4.76 -18.48 -4.53
N LEU A 60 -4.32 -17.29 -4.98
CA LEU A 60 -4.73 -16.75 -6.27
C LEU A 60 -3.91 -17.40 -7.39
N PRO A 61 -4.56 -18.12 -8.34
CA PRO A 61 -3.85 -18.83 -9.40
C PRO A 61 -2.98 -17.90 -10.26
N GLY A 62 -1.76 -18.36 -10.57
CA GLY A 62 -0.82 -17.62 -11.40
C GLY A 62 -0.08 -16.49 -10.69
N PHE A 63 -0.22 -16.38 -9.37
CA PHE A 63 0.53 -15.42 -8.55
C PHE A 63 1.38 -16.13 -7.48
N ARG A 64 2.56 -15.59 -7.21
CA ARG A 64 3.39 -15.90 -6.05
C ARG A 64 3.75 -14.61 -5.34
N VAL A 65 3.70 -14.58 -4.02
CA VAL A 65 4.02 -13.42 -3.19
C VAL A 65 5.25 -13.71 -2.37
N LEU A 66 6.21 -12.80 -2.41
CA LEU A 66 7.39 -12.79 -1.55
C LEU A 66 7.36 -11.51 -0.72
N ALA A 67 7.08 -11.62 0.58
CA ALA A 67 7.08 -10.52 1.51
C ALA A 67 8.41 -10.49 2.27
N TYR A 68 9.24 -9.48 1.96
CA TYR A 68 10.51 -9.24 2.62
C TYR A 68 10.31 -8.31 3.80
N TYR A 69 10.69 -8.73 4.99
CA TYR A 69 10.57 -7.94 6.21
C TYR A 69 11.88 -7.93 7.00
N PRO A 70 12.19 -6.86 7.77
CA PRO A 70 13.37 -6.82 8.60
C PRO A 70 13.25 -7.85 9.73
N GLY A 71 14.26 -8.68 9.92
CA GLY A 71 14.32 -9.68 10.99
C GLY A 71 14.40 -9.05 12.39
N ARG A 72 14.63 -7.72 12.47
CA ARG A 72 14.62 -6.94 13.70
C ARG A 72 13.83 -5.66 13.48
N GLY A 73 13.06 -5.23 14.49
CA GLY A 73 12.31 -3.96 14.43
C GLY A 73 10.89 -4.05 13.88
N ILE A 74 10.39 -5.26 13.62
CA ILE A 74 8.97 -5.54 13.38
C ILE A 74 8.31 -6.01 14.68
N SER A 75 7.03 -5.73 14.88
CA SER A 75 6.31 -6.25 16.03
C SER A 75 6.04 -7.76 15.89
N ALA A 76 6.03 -8.48 17.01
CA ALA A 76 5.75 -9.92 17.02
C ALA A 76 4.37 -10.25 16.39
N VAL A 77 3.39 -9.36 16.55
CA VAL A 77 2.06 -9.52 15.94
C VAL A 77 2.14 -9.43 14.41
N GLN A 78 2.84 -8.44 13.88
CA GLN A 78 2.98 -8.26 12.43
C GLN A 78 3.81 -9.39 11.80
N GLU A 79 4.83 -9.85 12.48
CA GLU A 79 5.61 -11.02 12.05
C GLU A 79 4.72 -12.27 12.01
N ALA A 80 3.97 -12.54 13.09
CA ALA A 80 3.06 -13.66 13.16
C ALA A 80 1.99 -13.61 12.07
N GLN A 81 1.43 -12.44 11.77
CA GLN A 81 0.46 -12.28 10.68
C GLN A 81 1.00 -12.73 9.31
N MET A 82 2.29 -12.61 9.05
CA MET A 82 2.91 -13.07 7.81
C MET A 82 3.36 -14.52 7.89
N THR A 83 4.08 -14.90 8.94
CA THR A 83 4.73 -16.21 9.05
C THR A 83 3.76 -17.37 9.33
N THR A 84 2.61 -17.07 9.95
CA THR A 84 1.56 -18.10 10.21
C THR A 84 0.49 -18.16 9.12
N MET A 85 0.55 -17.28 8.12
CA MET A 85 -0.45 -17.27 7.05
C MET A 85 -0.22 -18.44 6.09
N ALA A 86 -1.08 -19.44 6.18
CA ALA A 86 -1.04 -20.57 5.25
C ALA A 86 -1.47 -20.15 3.83
N GLY A 87 -0.74 -20.64 2.82
CA GLY A 87 -1.05 -20.42 1.40
C GLY A 87 0.10 -20.94 0.53
N ASP A 88 -0.23 -21.73 -0.50
CA ASP A 88 0.76 -22.44 -1.34
C ASP A 88 1.61 -21.48 -2.20
N ASN A 89 1.15 -20.25 -2.34
CA ASN A 89 1.76 -19.23 -3.17
C ASN A 89 2.37 -18.06 -2.37
N LEU A 90 2.49 -18.22 -1.04
CA LEU A 90 2.94 -17.16 -0.14
C LEU A 90 4.28 -17.53 0.50
N GLU A 91 5.15 -16.54 0.64
CA GLU A 91 6.42 -16.69 1.33
C GLU A 91 6.79 -15.40 2.07
N ALA A 92 7.06 -15.51 3.37
CA ALA A 92 7.57 -14.43 4.20
C ALA A 92 9.07 -14.65 4.42
N VAL A 93 9.88 -13.66 4.06
CA VAL A 93 11.34 -13.76 4.08
C VAL A 93 11.90 -12.70 5.02
N ALA A 94 12.50 -13.14 6.12
CA ALA A 94 13.23 -12.28 7.03
C ALA A 94 14.57 -11.84 6.39
N VAL A 95 14.84 -10.54 6.41
CA VAL A 95 16.09 -9.94 5.94
C VAL A 95 16.95 -9.60 7.16
N ASP A 96 18.22 -10.00 7.14
CA ASP A 96 19.17 -9.56 8.16
C ASP A 96 19.57 -8.10 7.90
N GLY A 97 18.73 -7.19 8.35
CA GLY A 97 18.85 -5.76 8.12
C GLY A 97 17.56 -5.02 8.56
N ASN A 98 17.46 -3.78 8.17
CA ASN A 98 16.32 -2.93 8.43
C ASN A 98 15.33 -2.87 7.23
N PHE A 99 14.28 -2.05 7.35
CA PHE A 99 13.30 -1.89 6.28
C PHE A 99 13.90 -1.34 4.98
N ASP A 100 14.87 -0.45 5.07
CA ASP A 100 15.51 0.14 3.89
C ASP A 100 16.35 -0.90 3.13
N ASP A 101 16.96 -1.84 3.85
CA ASP A 101 17.67 -2.98 3.25
C ASP A 101 16.72 -3.89 2.49
N ALA A 102 15.56 -4.24 3.08
CA ALA A 102 14.53 -5.01 2.42
C ALA A 102 14.01 -4.29 1.16
N GLN A 103 13.80 -2.97 1.25
CA GLN A 103 13.36 -2.15 0.12
C GLN A 103 14.43 -2.04 -0.97
N ALA A 104 15.70 -1.89 -0.60
CA ALA A 104 16.81 -1.87 -1.53
C ALA A 104 16.93 -3.20 -2.28
N GLY A 105 16.76 -4.34 -1.58
CA GLY A 105 16.74 -5.68 -2.17
C GLY A 105 15.63 -5.83 -3.21
N VAL A 106 14.42 -5.37 -2.91
CA VAL A 106 13.30 -5.38 -3.88
C VAL A 106 13.61 -4.50 -5.08
N LYS A 107 14.15 -3.29 -4.89
CA LYS A 107 14.58 -2.41 -6.00
C LYS A 107 15.67 -3.05 -6.85
N ALA A 108 16.63 -3.72 -6.25
CA ALA A 108 17.68 -4.45 -6.96
C ALA A 108 17.12 -5.61 -7.79
N ALA A 109 16.14 -6.35 -7.27
CA ALA A 109 15.45 -7.40 -8.00
C ALA A 109 14.75 -6.84 -9.26
N PHE A 110 14.05 -5.71 -9.14
CA PHE A 110 13.46 -5.02 -10.31
C PHE A 110 14.52 -4.53 -11.30
N ALA A 111 15.65 -4.03 -10.83
CA ALA A 111 16.73 -3.58 -11.72
C ALA A 111 17.33 -4.75 -12.51
N ARG A 112 17.56 -5.88 -11.86
CA ARG A 112 18.05 -7.11 -12.52
C ARG A 112 17.03 -7.67 -13.52
N ALA A 113 15.75 -7.59 -13.20
CA ALA A 113 14.67 -8.04 -14.08
C ALA A 113 14.63 -7.30 -15.44
N ARG A 114 15.20 -6.10 -15.54
CA ARG A 114 15.37 -5.36 -16.80
C ARG A 114 16.30 -6.08 -17.78
N GLY A 115 17.22 -6.90 -17.31
CA GLY A 115 18.09 -7.76 -18.12
C GLY A 115 17.40 -9.01 -18.67
N GLY A 116 16.14 -9.22 -18.34
CA GLY A 116 15.31 -10.34 -18.74
C GLY A 116 14.86 -11.20 -17.55
N LEU A 117 13.63 -11.65 -17.61
CA LEU A 117 13.05 -12.64 -16.71
C LEU A 117 12.93 -13.98 -17.45
N PRO A 118 12.85 -15.10 -16.72
CA PRO A 118 12.51 -16.38 -17.36
C PRO A 118 11.23 -16.25 -18.20
N PRO A 119 11.12 -16.95 -19.32
CA PRO A 119 9.92 -16.94 -20.15
C PRO A 119 8.65 -17.23 -19.32
N GLY A 120 7.61 -16.47 -19.56
CA GLY A 120 6.34 -16.62 -18.87
C GLY A 120 6.31 -16.10 -17.40
N VAL A 121 7.35 -15.41 -16.95
CA VAL A 121 7.39 -14.79 -15.60
C VAL A 121 7.24 -13.27 -15.71
N LEU A 122 6.35 -12.71 -14.91
CA LEU A 122 6.17 -11.27 -14.72
C LEU A 122 6.58 -10.89 -13.30
N LEU A 123 7.17 -9.73 -13.15
CA LEU A 123 7.51 -9.17 -11.84
C LEU A 123 6.62 -7.98 -11.53
N SER A 124 6.05 -7.95 -10.34
CA SER A 124 5.22 -6.84 -9.85
C SER A 124 5.51 -6.54 -8.39
N SER A 125 4.95 -5.45 -7.88
CA SER A 125 5.08 -5.07 -6.48
C SER A 125 3.73 -4.79 -5.85
N ALA A 126 3.60 -5.13 -4.56
CA ALA A 126 2.49 -4.74 -3.72
C ALA A 126 2.76 -3.47 -2.91
N ASN A 127 3.89 -2.80 -3.09
CA ASN A 127 4.22 -1.53 -2.44
C ASN A 127 3.47 -0.33 -3.06
N SER A 128 3.53 0.82 -2.41
CA SER A 128 2.84 2.05 -2.81
C SER A 128 3.29 2.63 -4.17
N ILE A 129 4.39 2.15 -4.73
CA ILE A 129 4.80 2.47 -6.11
C ILE A 129 3.85 1.89 -7.17
N ASN A 130 3.00 0.94 -6.81
CA ASN A 130 2.00 0.38 -7.72
C ASN A 130 0.73 1.24 -7.67
N ILE A 131 0.37 1.83 -8.81
CA ILE A 131 -0.84 2.67 -8.94
C ILE A 131 -2.11 1.93 -8.54
N GLY A 132 -2.19 0.61 -8.74
CA GLY A 132 -3.30 -0.22 -8.30
C GLY A 132 -3.45 -0.32 -6.78
N ARG A 133 -2.41 0.08 -6.02
CA ARG A 133 -2.47 0.30 -4.57
C ARG A 133 -3.05 1.66 -4.21
N LEU A 134 -2.81 2.66 -5.03
CA LEU A 134 -3.19 4.05 -4.77
C LEU A 134 -4.67 4.30 -5.09
N VAL A 135 -5.09 3.92 -6.29
CA VAL A 135 -6.44 4.21 -6.80
C VAL A 135 -7.57 3.71 -5.88
N PRO A 136 -7.56 2.49 -5.33
CA PRO A 136 -8.64 2.07 -4.44
C PRO A 136 -8.73 2.86 -3.13
N GLN A 137 -7.65 3.53 -2.70
CA GLN A 137 -7.65 4.34 -1.48
C GLN A 137 -8.46 5.64 -1.63
N ILE A 138 -8.75 6.09 -2.85
CA ILE A 138 -9.66 7.21 -3.11
C ILE A 138 -11.04 6.95 -2.48
N VAL A 139 -11.44 5.69 -2.39
CA VAL A 139 -12.71 5.27 -1.79
C VAL A 139 -12.85 5.70 -0.33
N TYR A 140 -11.76 5.83 0.43
CA TYR A 140 -11.79 6.30 1.82
C TYR A 140 -12.41 7.69 1.92
N TYR A 141 -11.98 8.60 1.06
CA TYR A 141 -12.43 9.98 1.00
C TYR A 141 -13.88 10.08 0.53
N VAL A 142 -14.24 9.33 -0.51
CA VAL A 142 -15.63 9.22 -0.98
C VAL A 142 -16.54 8.71 0.14
N HIS A 143 -16.14 7.66 0.83
CA HIS A 143 -16.89 7.05 1.91
C HIS A 143 -17.08 8.02 3.09
N ALA A 144 -15.99 8.67 3.53
CA ALA A 144 -16.01 9.63 4.64
C ALA A 144 -16.96 10.80 4.35
N LEU A 145 -16.80 11.44 3.19
CA LEU A 145 -17.66 12.55 2.77
C LEU A 145 -19.14 12.15 2.69
N ARG A 146 -19.41 11.00 2.09
CA ARG A 146 -20.77 10.46 2.02
C ARG A 146 -21.36 10.17 3.41
N ALA A 147 -20.55 9.59 4.31
CA ALA A 147 -20.98 9.27 5.66
C ALA A 147 -21.30 10.54 6.47
N LEU A 148 -20.47 11.58 6.35
CA LEU A 148 -20.69 12.86 7.01
C LEU A 148 -21.96 13.56 6.50
N ARG A 149 -22.19 13.56 5.18
CA ARG A 149 -23.39 14.12 4.58
C ARG A 149 -24.66 13.39 5.02
N ARG A 150 -24.63 12.06 5.04
CA ARG A 150 -25.77 11.25 5.51
C ARG A 150 -26.12 11.47 6.98
N ARG A 151 -25.15 11.88 7.79
CA ARG A 151 -25.37 12.24 9.22
C ARG A 151 -25.78 13.70 9.41
N GLY A 152 -25.87 14.50 8.34
CA GLY A 152 -26.10 15.93 8.42
C GLY A 152 -24.92 16.72 9.02
N ALA A 153 -23.75 16.09 9.14
CA ALA A 153 -22.55 16.69 9.74
C ALA A 153 -21.73 17.53 8.74
N LEU A 154 -21.94 17.33 7.45
CA LEU A 154 -21.30 18.10 6.39
C LEU A 154 -22.40 18.66 5.46
N PRO A 155 -22.60 20.00 5.40
CA PRO A 155 -23.50 20.63 4.45
C PRO A 155 -23.17 20.27 2.99
N PRO A 156 -24.14 20.32 2.07
CA PRO A 156 -23.93 19.97 0.65
C PRO A 156 -22.80 20.72 -0.03
N ASP A 157 -22.64 22.00 0.27
CA ASP A 157 -21.65 22.88 -0.36
C ASP A 157 -20.36 23.03 0.44
N ALA A 158 -20.23 22.31 1.58
CA ALA A 158 -19.05 22.37 2.43
C ALA A 158 -17.98 21.33 2.03
N GLU A 159 -16.72 21.72 2.20
CA GLU A 159 -15.56 20.82 2.10
C GLU A 159 -15.22 20.24 3.48
N ALA A 160 -14.56 19.08 3.49
CA ALA A 160 -14.00 18.49 4.70
C ALA A 160 -12.48 18.49 4.64
N ASP A 161 -11.83 18.90 5.73
CA ASP A 161 -10.40 18.75 5.91
C ASP A 161 -10.08 17.32 6.38
N PHE A 162 -8.98 16.76 5.91
CA PHE A 162 -8.53 15.42 6.28
C PHE A 162 -7.14 15.44 6.90
N ALA A 163 -7.04 15.03 8.15
CA ALA A 163 -5.76 14.74 8.80
C ALA A 163 -5.39 13.27 8.52
N VAL A 164 -4.29 13.05 7.79
CA VAL A 164 -3.87 11.73 7.35
C VAL A 164 -2.51 11.41 7.96
N PRO A 165 -2.41 10.40 8.86
CA PRO A 165 -1.14 9.89 9.32
C PRO A 165 -0.34 9.33 8.14
N THR A 166 0.84 9.91 7.89
CA THR A 166 1.52 9.71 6.62
C THR A 166 2.97 9.28 6.81
N GLY A 167 3.30 8.10 6.31
CA GLY A 167 4.68 7.62 6.13
C GLY A 167 5.09 7.64 4.66
N ASN A 168 4.37 6.92 3.80
CA ASN A 168 4.71 6.70 2.39
C ASN A 168 3.89 7.55 1.39
N PHE A 169 3.17 8.54 1.84
CA PHE A 169 2.34 9.44 1.04
C PHE A 169 1.23 8.80 0.17
N GLY A 170 1.05 7.48 0.21
CA GLY A 170 0.06 6.80 -0.63
C GLY A 170 -1.37 7.23 -0.33
N ASP A 171 -1.76 7.24 0.94
CA ASP A 171 -3.12 7.57 1.34
C ASP A 171 -3.42 9.06 1.12
N ILE A 172 -2.56 9.96 1.59
CA ILE A 172 -2.78 11.40 1.39
C ILE A 172 -2.75 11.80 -0.10
N LEU A 173 -1.95 11.11 -0.93
CA LEU A 173 -1.99 11.30 -2.39
C LEU A 173 -3.32 10.84 -2.98
N ALA A 174 -3.92 9.77 -2.45
CA ALA A 174 -5.27 9.37 -2.84
C ALA A 174 -6.31 10.45 -2.48
N GLY A 175 -6.14 11.13 -1.35
CA GLY A 175 -6.93 12.31 -0.99
C GLY A 175 -6.76 13.48 -1.97
N TYR A 176 -5.54 13.74 -2.39
CA TYR A 176 -5.27 14.74 -3.43
C TYR A 176 -5.95 14.38 -4.76
N LEU A 177 -5.86 13.12 -5.18
CA LEU A 177 -6.56 12.66 -6.38
C LEU A 177 -8.08 12.77 -6.24
N ALA A 178 -8.63 12.44 -5.06
CA ALA A 178 -10.04 12.63 -4.76
C ALA A 178 -10.46 14.10 -4.96
N LYS A 179 -9.66 15.04 -4.44
CA LYS A 179 -9.87 16.49 -4.65
C LYS A 179 -9.79 16.87 -6.12
N ALA A 180 -8.78 16.38 -6.84
CA ALA A 180 -8.60 16.65 -8.27
C ALA A 180 -9.75 16.07 -9.13
N MET A 181 -10.43 15.02 -8.66
CA MET A 181 -11.61 14.46 -9.27
C MET A 181 -12.89 15.24 -8.95
N GLY A 182 -12.82 16.32 -8.18
CA GLY A 182 -13.96 17.18 -7.84
C GLY A 182 -14.67 16.79 -6.54
N LEU A 183 -14.12 15.93 -5.70
CA LEU A 183 -14.68 15.69 -4.38
C LEU A 183 -14.44 16.92 -3.47
N PRO A 184 -15.38 17.26 -2.56
CA PRO A 184 -15.25 18.40 -1.65
C PRO A 184 -14.26 18.10 -0.52
N VAL A 185 -13.02 17.91 -0.89
CA VAL A 185 -11.87 17.75 -0.01
C VAL A 185 -11.22 19.12 0.19
N GLY A 186 -11.22 19.62 1.41
CA GLY A 186 -10.57 20.87 1.78
C GLY A 186 -9.06 20.73 1.89
N ARG A 187 -8.52 20.96 3.09
CA ARG A 187 -7.09 20.79 3.36
C ARG A 187 -6.74 19.32 3.62
N LEU A 188 -5.58 18.91 3.12
CA LEU A 188 -4.96 17.64 3.44
C LEU A 188 -3.83 17.91 4.44
N LEU A 189 -4.01 17.49 5.68
CA LEU A 189 -3.07 17.71 6.77
C LEU A 189 -2.20 16.45 6.91
N CYS A 190 -0.93 16.57 6.54
CA CYS A 190 0.05 15.50 6.64
C CYS A 190 0.53 15.37 8.11
N ALA A 191 0.01 14.38 8.82
CA ALA A 191 0.48 14.08 10.17
C ALA A 191 1.68 13.13 10.10
N SER A 192 2.87 13.60 10.44
CA SER A 192 4.11 12.82 10.48
C SER A 192 4.61 12.66 11.92
N ASN A 193 5.38 11.59 12.16
CA ASN A 193 6.11 11.36 13.40
C ASN A 193 7.52 11.98 13.33
N ARG A 194 8.45 11.44 14.12
CA ARG A 194 9.87 11.89 14.12
C ARG A 194 10.54 11.76 12.74
N ASN A 195 10.11 10.82 11.91
CA ASN A 195 10.52 10.73 10.51
C ASN A 195 9.73 11.74 9.69
N ARG A 196 10.19 12.99 9.66
CA ARG A 196 9.50 14.12 9.03
C ARG A 196 10.16 14.58 7.71
N VAL A 197 10.93 13.74 7.07
CA VAL A 197 11.66 14.08 5.82
C VAL A 197 10.74 14.72 4.77
N LEU A 198 9.51 14.23 4.65
CA LEU A 198 8.54 14.76 3.69
C LEU A 198 7.93 16.10 4.15
N ALA A 199 7.73 16.30 5.46
CA ALA A 199 7.31 17.58 5.99
C ALA A 199 8.40 18.64 5.77
N ASP A 200 9.66 18.31 6.09
CA ASP A 200 10.81 19.17 5.84
C ASP A 200 10.95 19.49 4.34
N PHE A 201 10.71 18.52 3.46
CA PHE A 201 10.71 18.74 2.00
C PHE A 201 9.60 19.72 1.57
N LEU A 202 8.39 19.59 2.10
CA LEU A 202 7.28 20.50 1.78
C LEU A 202 7.54 21.93 2.27
N GLU A 203 8.22 22.08 3.41
CA GLU A 203 8.58 23.38 3.98
C GLU A 203 9.76 24.03 3.23
N THR A 204 10.76 23.25 2.84
CA THR A 204 12.04 23.79 2.34
C THR A 204 12.26 23.59 0.84
N GLY A 205 11.51 22.71 0.19
CA GLY A 205 11.74 22.29 -1.20
C GLY A 205 12.95 21.37 -1.38
N VAL A 206 13.67 21.01 -0.30
CA VAL A 206 14.87 20.19 -0.35
C VAL A 206 14.60 18.79 0.21
N TYR A 207 14.77 17.78 -0.65
CA TYR A 207 14.66 16.37 -0.23
C TYR A 207 16.00 15.86 0.28
N ASP A 208 16.17 15.83 1.61
CA ASP A 208 17.40 15.33 2.25
C ASP A 208 17.30 13.82 2.52
N ARG A 209 18.18 13.04 1.89
CA ARG A 209 18.26 11.58 2.02
C ARG A 209 19.16 11.09 3.16
N ARG A 210 19.80 11.99 3.89
CA ARG A 210 20.82 11.66 4.91
C ARG A 210 20.24 11.37 6.30
N ARG A 211 18.93 11.18 6.41
CA ARG A 211 18.25 10.89 7.68
C ARG A 211 17.67 9.47 7.68
#